data_e2fdc6d5a8304b7d4035b5bfec20dc6e
#
_entry.id   e2fdc6d5a8304b7d4035b5bfec20dc6e
#
_cell.length_a   1.000
_cell.length_b   1.000
_cell.length_c   1.000
_cell.angle_alpha   90.00
_cell.angle_beta   90.00
_cell.angle_gamma   90.00
#
_symmetry.space_group_name_H-M   'P 1'
#
loop_
_entity.id
_entity.type
_entity.pdbx_description
1 polymer ?
#
loop_
_entity_poly.entity_id
_entity_poly.type
_entity_poly.pdbx_seq_one_letter_code
_entity_poly.pdbx_strand_id
1 'polypeptide(L)'
;AYGLFTSGEAEIVLSFNTSPAYHISVENDQTKKAAIFEEGHYAYFELVGKLRQSNQPELADKFMQFVLSNEFQSLIPFTNWSYPAAQDRSEWPEVFSKLPFPEKAYFLSEDKANKMRKKAIEEWRAALSQ
;
A
#
# COMPACT_ATOMS: atom_id res chain seq x y z
N ALA A 1 15.10 -0.33 8.80
CA ALA A 1 14.33 0.83 9.31
C ALA A 1 13.16 0.39 10.19
N TYR A 2 12.28 -0.51 9.69
CA TYR A 2 11.09 -0.92 10.46
C TYR A 2 11.42 -1.62 11.79
N GLY A 3 12.49 -2.41 11.86
CA GLY A 3 12.96 -3.03 13.10
C GLY A 3 13.30 -2.03 14.21
N LEU A 4 13.89 -0.88 13.87
CA LEU A 4 14.19 0.17 14.85
C LEU A 4 12.91 0.83 15.41
N PHE A 5 11.89 0.94 14.57
CA PHE A 5 10.58 1.43 15.00
C PHE A 5 9.89 0.44 15.95
N THR A 6 9.92 -0.85 15.63
CA THR A 6 9.31 -1.88 16.50
C THR A 6 10.07 -2.10 17.79
N SER A 7 11.41 -1.88 17.82
CA SER A 7 12.22 -1.92 19.04
C SER A 7 12.11 -0.65 19.90
N GLY A 8 11.45 0.40 19.40
CA GLY A 8 11.33 1.68 20.09
C GLY A 8 12.56 2.59 19.97
N GLU A 9 13.54 2.23 19.13
CA GLU A 9 14.72 3.06 18.84
C GLU A 9 14.43 4.20 17.88
N ALA A 10 13.35 4.10 17.09
CA ALA A 10 12.87 5.16 16.21
C ALA A 10 11.38 5.41 16.44
N GLU A 11 10.99 6.67 16.57
CA GLU A 11 9.60 7.06 16.80
C GLU A 11 8.78 7.09 15.51
N ILE A 12 9.43 7.24 14.36
CA ILE A 12 8.80 7.36 13.03
C ILE A 12 9.51 6.43 12.05
N VAL A 13 8.72 5.80 11.19
CA VAL A 13 9.22 4.96 10.10
C VAL A 13 8.41 5.20 8.82
N LEU A 14 9.07 5.14 7.67
CA LEU A 14 8.36 5.11 6.39
C LEU A 14 7.66 3.77 6.22
N SER A 15 6.34 3.81 6.08
CA SER A 15 5.49 2.65 5.89
C SER A 15 4.20 3.03 5.14
N PHE A 16 3.25 2.11 5.07
CA PHE A 16 1.93 2.36 4.48
C PHE A 16 0.94 2.87 5.53
N ASN A 17 0.00 3.68 5.11
CA ASN A 17 -1.07 4.12 5.99
C ASN A 17 -1.97 2.97 6.48
N THR A 18 -1.87 1.79 5.87
CA THR A 18 -2.55 0.57 6.28
C THR A 18 -1.80 -0.26 7.33
N SER A 19 -0.52 0.02 7.57
CA SER A 19 0.30 -0.74 8.54
C SER A 19 -0.30 -0.80 9.95
N PRO A 20 -0.99 0.21 10.47
CA PRO A 20 -1.66 0.09 11.77
C PRO A 20 -2.71 -1.03 11.84
N ALA A 21 -3.36 -1.40 10.72
CA ALA A 21 -4.30 -2.51 10.72
C ALA A 21 -3.65 -3.84 11.11
N TYR A 22 -2.42 -4.08 10.66
CA TYR A 22 -1.63 -5.25 11.06
C TYR A 22 -1.37 -5.24 12.58
N HIS A 23 -0.86 -4.14 13.11
CA HIS A 23 -0.55 -4.03 14.53
C HIS A 23 -1.78 -4.22 15.42
N ILE A 24 -2.91 -3.65 15.03
CA ILE A 24 -4.18 -3.81 15.73
C ILE A 24 -4.67 -5.25 15.66
N SER A 25 -4.66 -5.87 14.47
CA SER A 25 -5.32 -7.17 14.25
C SER A 25 -4.47 -8.35 14.69
N VAL A 26 -3.13 -8.26 14.58
CA VAL A 26 -2.21 -9.38 14.83
C VAL A 26 -1.50 -9.22 16.18
N GLU A 27 -1.06 -8.02 16.49
CA GLU A 27 -0.27 -7.74 17.70
C GLU A 27 -1.13 -7.18 18.85
N ASN A 28 -2.41 -6.89 18.61
CA ASN A 28 -3.30 -6.20 19.55
C ASN A 28 -2.72 -4.86 20.05
N ASP A 29 -1.96 -4.19 19.20
CA ASP A 29 -1.29 -2.92 19.49
C ASP A 29 -1.97 -1.76 18.79
N GLN A 30 -2.58 -0.87 19.55
CA GLN A 30 -3.27 0.35 19.07
C GLN A 30 -2.39 1.61 19.17
N THR A 31 -1.15 1.49 19.61
CA THR A 31 -0.25 2.64 19.81
C THR A 31 0.34 3.14 18.50
N LYS A 32 0.55 2.25 17.53
CA LYS A 32 1.11 2.57 16.21
C LYS A 32 0.06 3.17 15.29
N LYS A 33 0.35 4.33 14.74
CA LYS A 33 -0.59 5.10 13.93
C LYS A 33 0.04 5.58 12.64
N ALA A 34 -0.77 5.79 11.61
CA ALA A 34 -0.33 6.45 10.39
C ALA A 34 -0.40 7.98 10.57
N ALA A 35 0.70 8.66 10.27
CA ALA A 35 0.70 10.12 10.13
C ALA A 35 0.10 10.50 8.76
N ILE A 36 -0.91 11.35 8.76
CA ILE A 36 -1.54 11.87 7.55
C ILE A 36 -1.18 13.35 7.41
N PHE A 37 -0.61 13.70 6.26
CA PHE A 37 -0.13 15.04 5.95
C PHE A 37 -1.17 15.78 5.08
N GLU A 38 -1.41 17.04 5.37
CA GLU A 38 -2.34 17.91 4.61
C GLU A 38 -1.86 18.15 3.18
N GLU A 39 -0.54 18.11 2.95
CA GLU A 39 0.06 18.21 1.62
C GLU A 39 -0.36 17.06 0.74
N GLY A 40 -0.63 15.89 1.31
CA GLY A 40 -1.03 14.67 0.62
C GLY A 40 0.01 13.55 0.70
N HIS A 41 -0.33 12.42 0.14
CA HIS A 41 0.49 11.21 0.15
C HIS A 41 0.70 10.67 -1.25
N TYR A 42 1.86 10.07 -1.49
CA TYR A 42 2.09 9.31 -2.71
C TYR A 42 1.32 7.99 -2.65
N ALA A 43 0.53 7.74 -3.68
CA ALA A 43 -0.23 6.49 -3.79
C ALA A 43 0.36 5.60 -4.89
N TYR A 44 0.25 4.30 -4.71
CA TYR A 44 0.59 3.30 -5.72
C TYR A 44 -0.46 2.19 -5.76
N PHE A 45 -0.45 1.45 -6.85
CA PHE A 45 -1.28 0.26 -7.02
C PHE A 45 -0.41 -0.97 -7.25
N GLU A 46 -0.83 -2.08 -6.68
CA GLU A 46 -0.33 -3.38 -7.07
C GLU A 46 -1.10 -3.85 -8.30
N LEU A 47 -0.38 -4.36 -9.29
CA LEU A 47 -0.95 -4.73 -10.57
C LEU A 47 -0.75 -6.20 -10.83
N VAL A 48 -1.78 -6.83 -11.36
CA VAL A 48 -1.71 -8.16 -11.96
C VAL A 48 -1.89 -8.03 -13.47
N GLY A 49 -1.08 -8.74 -14.24
CA GLY A 49 -1.10 -8.64 -15.69
C GLY A 49 -0.93 -9.99 -16.38
N LYS A 50 -1.61 -10.16 -17.51
CA LYS A 50 -1.43 -11.32 -18.39
C LYS A 50 -0.19 -11.12 -19.27
N LEU A 51 0.69 -12.11 -19.29
CA LEU A 51 1.83 -12.11 -20.20
C LEU A 51 1.38 -12.41 -21.63
N ARG A 52 1.92 -11.65 -22.60
CA ARG A 52 1.58 -11.81 -24.03
C ARG A 52 1.87 -13.22 -24.55
N GLN A 53 2.91 -13.87 -24.02
CA GLN A 53 3.36 -15.20 -24.45
C GLN A 53 2.84 -16.31 -23.53
N SER A 54 1.77 -16.08 -22.79
CA SER A 54 1.18 -17.12 -21.95
C SER A 54 0.73 -18.31 -22.80
N ASN A 55 1.09 -19.51 -22.39
CA ASN A 55 0.61 -20.75 -22.99
C ASN A 55 -0.83 -21.10 -22.56
N GLN A 56 -1.40 -20.34 -21.63
CA GLN A 56 -2.74 -20.52 -21.08
C GLN A 56 -3.49 -19.18 -21.05
N PRO A 57 -3.73 -18.56 -22.20
CA PRO A 57 -4.30 -17.19 -22.23
C PRO A 57 -5.71 -17.11 -21.65
N GLU A 58 -6.54 -18.12 -21.90
CA GLU A 58 -7.92 -18.17 -21.38
C GLU A 58 -7.96 -18.36 -19.84
N LEU A 59 -7.05 -19.19 -19.32
CA LEU A 59 -6.92 -19.36 -17.87
C LEU A 59 -6.41 -18.07 -17.20
N ALA A 60 -5.47 -17.37 -17.84
CA ALA A 60 -5.01 -16.08 -17.37
C ALA A 60 -6.16 -15.04 -17.35
N ASP A 61 -7.02 -15.02 -18.36
CA ASP A 61 -8.19 -14.14 -18.38
C ASP A 61 -9.18 -14.46 -17.24
N LYS A 62 -9.45 -15.74 -17.00
CA LYS A 62 -10.28 -16.18 -15.86
C LYS A 62 -9.65 -15.76 -14.52
N PHE A 63 -8.34 -15.89 -14.38
CA PHE A 63 -7.63 -15.45 -13.18
C PHE A 63 -7.74 -13.93 -12.99
N MET A 64 -7.59 -13.15 -14.06
CA MET A 64 -7.76 -11.69 -14.00
C MET A 64 -9.19 -11.30 -13.54
N GLN A 65 -10.21 -12.02 -14.03
CA GLN A 65 -11.59 -11.82 -13.56
C GLN A 65 -11.75 -12.20 -12.09
N PHE A 66 -11.18 -13.34 -11.69
CA PHE A 66 -11.21 -13.79 -10.28
C PHE A 66 -10.55 -12.79 -9.33
N VAL A 67 -9.42 -12.20 -9.72
CA VAL A 67 -8.74 -11.16 -8.92
C VAL A 67 -9.65 -9.96 -8.62
N LEU A 68 -10.59 -9.64 -9.52
CA LEU A 68 -11.55 -8.55 -9.32
C LEU A 68 -12.83 -9.00 -8.60
N SER A 69 -12.98 -10.29 -8.32
CA SER A 69 -14.15 -10.81 -7.62
C SER A 69 -14.13 -10.44 -6.13
N ASN A 70 -15.30 -10.44 -5.52
CA ASN A 70 -15.44 -10.15 -4.10
C ASN A 70 -14.72 -11.18 -3.22
N GLU A 71 -14.69 -12.45 -3.66
CA GLU A 71 -13.99 -13.54 -2.97
C GLU A 71 -12.49 -13.27 -2.87
N PHE A 72 -11.86 -12.78 -3.93
CA PHE A 72 -10.44 -12.44 -3.91
C PHE A 72 -10.17 -11.13 -3.16
N GLN A 73 -10.96 -10.10 -3.46
CA GLN A 73 -10.76 -8.77 -2.90
C GLN A 73 -10.92 -8.75 -1.38
N SER A 74 -11.82 -9.55 -0.82
CA SER A 74 -12.02 -9.66 0.63
C SER A 74 -10.82 -10.27 1.39
N LEU A 75 -9.92 -10.97 0.69
CA LEU A 75 -8.69 -11.52 1.29
C LEU A 75 -7.58 -10.48 1.40
N ILE A 76 -7.55 -9.50 0.51
CA ILE A 76 -6.46 -8.49 0.42
C ILE A 76 -6.18 -7.78 1.75
N PRO A 77 -7.19 -7.31 2.50
CA PRO A 77 -6.95 -6.62 3.76
C PRO A 77 -6.11 -7.42 4.77
N PHE A 78 -6.31 -8.74 4.83
CA PHE A 78 -5.68 -9.58 5.86
C PHE A 78 -4.52 -10.44 5.36
N THR A 79 -4.31 -10.51 4.05
CA THR A 79 -3.18 -11.26 3.47
C THR A 79 -2.10 -10.36 2.92
N ASN A 80 -2.47 -9.16 2.45
CA ASN A 80 -1.56 -8.17 1.88
C ASN A 80 -1.56 -6.83 2.63
N TRP A 81 -2.41 -6.65 3.62
CA TRP A 81 -2.52 -5.42 4.42
C TRP A 81 -2.70 -4.16 3.56
N SER A 82 -3.48 -4.29 2.49
CA SER A 82 -3.74 -3.23 1.52
C SER A 82 -5.24 -3.00 1.37
N TYR A 83 -5.62 -1.86 0.82
CA TYR A 83 -7.01 -1.60 0.49
C TYR A 83 -7.42 -2.42 -0.74
N PRO A 84 -8.58 -3.10 -0.72
CA PRO A 84 -9.10 -3.77 -1.91
C PRO A 84 -9.47 -2.73 -2.98
N ALA A 85 -9.00 -2.94 -4.22
CA ALA A 85 -9.19 -1.98 -5.31
C ALA A 85 -10.57 -2.06 -5.97
N ALA A 86 -11.25 -3.20 -5.87
CA ALA A 86 -12.54 -3.46 -6.53
C ALA A 86 -13.70 -3.70 -5.54
N GLN A 87 -13.56 -3.23 -4.29
CA GLN A 87 -14.63 -3.23 -3.32
C GLN A 87 -14.97 -1.80 -2.89
N ASP A 88 -16.24 -1.56 -2.60
CA ASP A 88 -16.68 -0.32 -1.95
C ASP A 88 -16.11 -0.23 -0.53
N ARG A 89 -15.80 0.98 -0.09
CA ARG A 89 -15.26 1.22 1.25
C ARG A 89 -16.17 0.72 2.38
N SER A 90 -17.48 0.68 2.15
CA SER A 90 -18.46 0.15 3.10
C SER A 90 -18.33 -1.35 3.33
N GLU A 91 -17.69 -2.07 2.41
CA GLU A 91 -17.45 -3.52 2.49
C GLU A 91 -16.10 -3.86 3.15
N TRP A 92 -15.27 -2.85 3.43
CA TRP A 92 -13.96 -3.08 4.04
C TRP A 92 -14.09 -3.55 5.48
N PRO A 93 -13.17 -4.39 5.96
CA PRO A 93 -13.11 -4.75 7.38
C PRO A 93 -13.06 -3.50 8.26
N GLU A 94 -13.69 -3.58 9.42
CA GLU A 94 -13.84 -2.43 10.34
C GLU A 94 -12.49 -1.78 10.69
N VAL A 95 -11.43 -2.57 10.86
CA VAL A 95 -10.09 -2.06 11.15
C VAL A 95 -9.54 -1.19 10.04
N PHE A 96 -9.85 -1.52 8.76
CA PHE A 96 -9.44 -0.72 7.60
C PHE A 96 -10.32 0.51 7.40
N SER A 97 -11.63 0.38 7.59
CA SER A 97 -12.57 1.49 7.43
C SER A 97 -12.34 2.61 8.45
N LYS A 98 -11.79 2.28 9.62
CA LYS A 98 -11.45 3.23 10.70
C LYS A 98 -10.06 3.88 10.55
N LEU A 99 -9.22 3.38 9.65
CA LEU A 99 -7.92 4.02 9.41
C LEU A 99 -8.08 5.42 8.83
N PRO A 100 -7.20 6.36 9.22
CA PRO A 100 -7.18 7.66 8.59
C PRO A 100 -6.81 7.51 7.11
N PHE A 101 -7.59 8.15 6.24
CA PHE A 101 -7.40 8.08 4.80
C PHE A 101 -6.97 9.46 4.28
N PRO A 102 -5.90 9.55 3.46
CA PRO A 102 -5.45 10.82 2.90
C PRO A 102 -6.52 11.47 2.01
N GLU A 103 -6.77 12.75 2.19
CA GLU A 103 -7.68 13.52 1.32
C GLU A 103 -7.08 13.74 -0.08
N LYS A 104 -5.75 13.81 -0.15
CA LYS A 104 -5.01 14.02 -1.39
C LYS A 104 -4.06 12.84 -1.64
N ALA A 105 -4.21 12.23 -2.82
CA ALA A 105 -3.32 11.18 -3.30
C ALA A 105 -2.58 11.65 -4.55
N TYR A 106 -1.26 11.52 -4.57
CA TYR A 106 -0.41 11.88 -5.70
C TYR A 106 -0.01 10.64 -6.49
N PHE A 107 -0.18 10.75 -7.81
CA PHE A 107 0.29 9.78 -8.77
C PHE A 107 1.24 10.46 -9.73
N LEU A 108 2.39 9.85 -9.97
CA LEU A 108 3.29 10.30 -11.01
C LEU A 108 3.01 9.55 -12.30
N SER A 109 2.96 10.28 -13.42
CA SER A 109 3.01 9.62 -14.72
C SER A 109 4.34 8.87 -14.88
N GLU A 110 4.37 7.83 -15.71
CA GLU A 110 5.56 7.02 -15.97
C GLU A 110 6.75 7.89 -16.38
N ASP A 111 6.55 8.82 -17.33
CA ASP A 111 7.60 9.74 -17.78
C ASP A 111 8.14 10.61 -16.65
N LYS A 112 7.28 11.15 -15.80
CA LYS A 112 7.68 11.97 -14.67
C LYS A 112 8.44 11.15 -13.63
N ALA A 113 7.93 9.95 -13.30
CA ALA A 113 8.59 9.04 -12.37
C ALA A 113 10.00 8.66 -12.85
N ASN A 114 10.15 8.30 -14.12
CA ASN A 114 11.43 7.93 -14.70
C ASN A 114 12.43 9.09 -14.70
N LYS A 115 11.99 10.30 -15.06
CA LYS A 115 12.86 11.51 -15.07
C LYS A 115 13.32 11.91 -13.67
N MET A 116 12.46 11.74 -12.66
CA MET A 116 12.76 12.17 -11.29
C MET A 116 13.50 11.12 -10.46
N ARG A 117 13.39 9.82 -10.82
CA ARG A 117 13.83 8.70 -9.99
C ARG A 117 15.24 8.82 -9.45
N LYS A 118 16.21 9.11 -10.32
CA LYS A 118 17.63 9.21 -9.91
C LYS A 118 17.84 10.30 -8.89
N LYS A 119 17.35 11.50 -9.20
CA LYS A 119 17.48 12.68 -8.34
C LYS A 119 16.77 12.47 -7.01
N ALA A 120 15.54 11.94 -7.02
CA ALA A 120 14.78 11.68 -5.81
C ALA A 120 15.49 10.67 -4.88
N ILE A 121 16.11 9.63 -5.44
CA ILE A 121 16.89 8.66 -4.63
C ILE A 121 18.14 9.33 -4.04
N GLU A 122 18.84 10.16 -4.79
CA GLU A 122 20.02 10.90 -4.32
C GLU A 122 19.65 11.87 -3.19
N GLU A 123 18.60 12.67 -3.36
CA GLU A 123 18.09 13.59 -2.34
C GLU A 123 17.62 12.86 -1.07
N TRP A 124 16.92 11.77 -1.24
CA TRP A 124 16.45 10.94 -0.11
C TRP A 124 17.62 10.36 0.69
N ARG A 125 18.64 9.82 0.02
CA ARG A 125 19.84 9.34 0.68
C ARG A 125 20.58 10.45 1.42
N ALA A 126 20.73 11.61 0.80
CA ALA A 126 21.39 12.76 1.42
C ALA A 126 20.64 13.23 2.68
N ALA A 127 19.32 13.25 2.64
CA ALA A 127 18.50 13.64 3.80
C ALA A 127 18.61 12.66 4.98
N LEU A 128 18.81 11.37 4.73
CA LEU A 128 18.96 10.34 5.77
C LEU A 128 20.41 10.13 6.26
N SER A 129 21.38 10.80 5.64
CA SER A 129 22.81 10.68 5.99
C SER A 129 23.32 11.81 6.88
N GLN A 130 22.42 12.70 7.34
CA GLN A 130 22.75 13.84 8.20
C GLN A 130 22.69 13.47 9.67
#